data_9750fb7044c04fc4e6a53a2d226767b4
#
_entry.id   9750fb7044c04fc4e6a53a2d226767b4
#
_cell.length_a   1.000
_cell.length_b   1.000
_cell.length_c   1.000
_cell.angle_alpha   90.00
_cell.angle_beta   90.00
_cell.angle_gamma   90.00
#
_symmetry.space_group_name_H-M   'P 1'
#
loop_
_entity.id
_entity.type
_entity.pdbx_description
1 polymer ?
#
loop_
_entity_poly.entity_id
_entity_poly.type
_entity_poly.pdbx_seq_one_letter_code
_entity_poly.pdbx_strand_id
1 'polypeptide(L)'
;MEKALQVIEEITRLGIIKAYAIGGGIAATYYIEPVLTYDLDIFFIPAKEGPDVLAPIYDYAGERGFSTQAESILVEGFPVQFIPAYNDLVREAVENAAILKYRDVEAKVVTAEYLAAIALQTGRGKDRERVIRLLDEAVIDRTVLGRILESFGLADKFKKFESQFHEE
;
A
#
# COMPACT_ATOMS: atom_id res chain seq x y z
N MET A 1 8.72 -6.93 11.90
CA MET A 1 7.47 -6.37 11.33
C MET A 1 6.33 -6.20 12.35
N GLU A 2 6.16 -7.11 13.28
CA GLU A 2 5.10 -6.99 14.32
C GLU A 2 5.16 -5.68 15.09
N LYS A 3 6.36 -5.27 15.52
CA LYS A 3 6.53 -4.00 16.25
C LYS A 3 6.19 -2.79 15.37
N ALA A 4 6.56 -2.82 14.10
CA ALA A 4 6.20 -1.76 13.16
C ALA A 4 4.68 -1.66 13.01
N LEU A 5 3.97 -2.77 12.89
CA LEU A 5 2.50 -2.79 12.82
C LEU A 5 1.85 -2.25 14.10
N GLN A 6 2.39 -2.59 15.27
CA GLN A 6 1.91 -2.05 16.54
C GLN A 6 2.07 -0.53 16.62
N VAL A 7 3.20 0.00 16.14
CA VAL A 7 3.46 1.45 16.06
C VAL A 7 2.46 2.14 15.13
N ILE A 8 2.19 1.55 13.96
CA ILE A 8 1.23 2.11 12.99
C ILE A 8 -0.19 2.14 13.57
N GLU A 9 -0.59 1.08 14.26
CA GLU A 9 -1.89 1.05 14.96
C GLU A 9 -1.95 2.11 16.08
N GLU A 10 -0.87 2.31 16.81
CA GLU A 10 -0.80 3.36 17.84
C GLU A 10 -0.91 4.76 17.24
N ILE A 11 -0.18 5.04 16.17
CA ILE A 11 -0.24 6.31 15.44
C ILE A 11 -1.68 6.61 14.98
N THR A 12 -2.38 5.59 14.48
CA THR A 12 -3.77 5.72 14.06
C THR A 12 -4.70 5.96 15.24
N ARG A 13 -4.55 5.17 16.32
CA ARG A 13 -5.35 5.30 17.53
C ARG A 13 -5.19 6.67 18.19
N LEU A 14 -3.98 7.24 18.17
CA LEU A 14 -3.70 8.57 18.70
C LEU A 14 -4.22 9.71 17.82
N GLY A 15 -4.74 9.40 16.63
CA GLY A 15 -5.25 10.40 15.70
C GLY A 15 -4.16 11.20 14.96
N ILE A 16 -2.92 10.72 14.98
CA ILE A 16 -1.82 11.32 14.23
C ILE A 16 -2.06 11.17 12.73
N ILE A 17 -2.62 10.02 12.34
CA ILE A 17 -3.19 9.80 11.00
C ILE A 17 -4.65 9.35 11.14
N LYS A 18 -5.43 9.55 10.10
CA LYS A 18 -6.86 9.19 10.08
C LYS A 18 -7.07 7.70 9.80
N ALA A 19 -6.33 7.16 8.84
CA ALA A 19 -6.43 5.78 8.41
C ALA A 19 -5.15 5.37 7.68
N TYR A 20 -4.90 4.06 7.61
CA TYR A 20 -3.76 3.52 6.86
C TYR A 20 -4.12 2.22 6.16
N ALA A 21 -3.28 1.83 5.22
CA ALA A 21 -3.23 0.47 4.68
C ALA A 21 -1.82 0.13 4.25
N ILE A 22 -1.40 -1.11 4.46
CA ILE A 22 -0.16 -1.65 3.90
C ILE A 22 -0.31 -1.73 2.39
N GLY A 23 0.62 -1.14 1.67
CA GLY A 23 0.72 -1.19 0.21
C GLY A 23 2.01 -1.83 -0.26
N GLY A 24 2.34 -1.61 -1.52
CA GLY A 24 3.61 -2.00 -2.11
C GLY A 24 3.90 -3.49 -2.11
N GLY A 25 5.19 -3.81 -2.04
CA GLY A 25 5.67 -5.19 -2.12
C GLY A 25 5.21 -6.08 -0.96
N ILE A 26 5.19 -5.56 0.26
CA ILE A 26 4.75 -6.34 1.42
C ILE A 26 3.26 -6.66 1.33
N ALA A 27 2.42 -5.72 0.90
CA ALA A 27 1.00 -6.02 0.68
C ALA A 27 0.82 -7.13 -0.35
N ALA A 28 1.59 -7.13 -1.41
CA ALA A 28 1.53 -8.16 -2.43
C ALA A 28 1.80 -9.56 -1.85
N THR A 29 2.68 -9.69 -0.85
CA THR A 29 3.01 -10.99 -0.23
C THR A 29 1.83 -11.65 0.49
N TYR A 30 0.76 -10.92 0.76
CA TYR A 30 -0.48 -11.50 1.30
C TYR A 30 -1.28 -12.26 0.24
N TYR A 31 -1.01 -12.02 -1.04
CA TYR A 31 -1.84 -12.51 -2.15
C TYR A 31 -1.06 -13.38 -3.14
N ILE A 32 0.24 -13.19 -3.23
CA ILE A 32 1.15 -13.91 -4.14
C ILE A 32 2.33 -14.48 -3.36
N GLU A 33 3.10 -15.35 -4.00
CA GLU A 33 4.32 -15.86 -3.37
C GLU A 33 5.27 -14.70 -3.02
N PRO A 34 5.96 -14.79 -1.85
CA PRO A 34 6.83 -13.72 -1.40
C PRO A 34 7.89 -13.33 -2.43
N VAL A 35 8.03 -12.03 -2.61
CA VAL A 35 9.13 -11.41 -3.36
C VAL A 35 10.05 -10.69 -2.39
N LEU A 36 11.30 -10.51 -2.78
CA LEU A 36 12.23 -9.74 -1.99
C LEU A 36 11.75 -8.28 -1.91
N THR A 37 11.46 -7.84 -0.69
CA THR A 37 11.05 -6.47 -0.40
C THR A 37 11.70 -6.04 0.90
N TYR A 38 12.14 -4.78 0.97
CA TYR A 38 12.92 -4.26 2.09
C TYR A 38 12.12 -3.33 3.00
N ASP A 39 11.13 -2.63 2.44
CA ASP A 39 10.41 -1.57 3.14
C ASP A 39 8.94 -1.92 3.31
N LEU A 40 8.39 -1.57 4.48
CA LEU A 40 6.95 -1.60 4.72
C LEU A 40 6.35 -0.27 4.24
N ASP A 41 5.66 -0.31 3.11
CA ASP A 41 4.98 0.87 2.55
C ASP A 41 3.61 1.04 3.22
N ILE A 42 3.41 2.17 3.87
CA ILE A 42 2.15 2.51 4.54
C ILE A 42 1.51 3.68 3.80
N PHE A 43 0.46 3.40 3.07
CA PHE A 43 -0.43 4.46 2.57
C PHE A 43 -1.29 4.96 3.71
N PHE A 44 -1.40 6.28 3.85
CA PHE A 44 -2.20 6.85 4.93
C PHE A 44 -3.02 8.05 4.47
N ILE A 45 -4.13 8.25 5.18
CA ILE A 45 -4.95 9.45 5.05
C ILE A 45 -4.56 10.38 6.19
N PRO A 46 -4.06 11.60 5.88
CA PRO A 46 -3.67 12.56 6.90
C PRO A 46 -4.84 12.94 7.82
N ALA A 47 -4.55 13.19 9.09
CA ALA A 47 -5.55 13.69 10.04
C ALA A 47 -6.02 15.11 9.65
N LYS A 48 -5.09 15.91 9.12
CA LYS A 48 -5.34 17.27 8.60
C LYS A 48 -4.68 17.44 7.26
N GLU A 49 -5.38 18.10 6.34
CA GLU A 49 -4.78 18.52 5.08
C GLU A 49 -3.86 19.72 5.32
N GLY A 50 -2.84 19.86 4.48
CA GLY A 50 -1.89 20.96 4.59
C GLY A 50 -0.57 20.64 3.88
N PRO A 51 0.38 21.60 3.91
CA PRO A 51 1.62 21.46 3.15
C PRO A 51 2.60 20.42 3.71
N ASP A 52 2.47 20.04 4.97
CA ASP A 52 3.35 19.04 5.61
C ASP A 52 2.53 18.01 6.39
N VAL A 53 2.06 17.00 5.67
CA VAL A 53 1.25 15.91 6.24
C VAL A 53 2.12 14.85 6.93
N LEU A 54 3.43 14.85 6.68
CA LEU A 54 4.37 13.89 7.29
C LEU A 54 4.91 14.37 8.64
N ALA A 55 4.92 15.68 8.91
CA ALA A 55 5.50 16.25 10.13
C ALA A 55 4.97 15.59 11.41
N PRO A 56 3.66 15.37 11.61
CA PRO A 56 3.17 14.74 12.84
C PRO A 56 3.72 13.33 13.05
N ILE A 57 3.94 12.57 11.98
CA ILE A 57 4.50 11.22 12.03
C ILE A 57 5.98 11.28 12.43
N TYR A 58 6.75 12.18 11.82
CA TYR A 58 8.17 12.35 12.15
C TYR A 58 8.38 12.90 13.57
N ASP A 59 7.50 13.78 14.05
CA ASP A 59 7.52 14.27 15.42
C ASP A 59 7.30 13.12 16.41
N TYR A 60 6.31 12.28 16.16
CA TYR A 60 6.06 11.08 16.96
C TYR A 60 7.28 10.15 16.97
N ALA A 61 7.86 9.88 15.80
CA ALA A 61 9.03 9.02 15.67
C ALA A 61 10.23 9.57 16.45
N GLY A 62 10.46 10.87 16.40
CA GLY A 62 11.52 11.56 17.14
C GLY A 62 11.33 11.43 18.66
N GLU A 63 10.12 11.63 19.15
CA GLU A 63 9.78 11.47 20.56
C GLU A 63 9.99 10.04 21.08
N ARG A 64 9.79 9.05 20.22
CA ARG A 64 10.01 7.63 20.54
C ARG A 64 11.44 7.17 20.31
N GLY A 65 12.32 8.04 19.83
CA GLY A 65 13.73 7.73 19.58
C GLY A 65 13.96 6.84 18.34
N PHE A 66 13.00 6.79 17.43
CA PHE A 66 13.19 6.09 16.16
C PHE A 66 14.08 6.90 15.22
N SER A 67 15.08 6.24 14.63
CA SER A 67 15.95 6.87 13.65
C SER A 67 15.31 6.85 12.26
N THR A 68 15.86 7.66 11.36
CA THR A 68 15.42 7.71 9.97
C THR A 68 16.55 7.29 9.04
N GLN A 69 16.22 6.68 7.92
CA GLN A 69 17.15 6.31 6.87
C GLN A 69 16.48 6.59 5.52
N ALA A 70 16.99 7.57 4.79
CA ALA A 70 16.36 8.09 3.58
C ALA A 70 14.90 8.52 3.88
N GLU A 71 13.92 7.96 3.18
CA GLU A 71 12.50 8.26 3.36
C GLU A 71 11.80 7.35 4.38
N SER A 72 12.54 6.44 5.01
CA SER A 72 12.00 5.46 5.95
C SER A 72 12.28 5.84 7.40
N ILE A 73 11.32 5.49 8.27
CA ILE A 73 11.50 5.50 9.71
C ILE A 73 11.85 4.07 10.12
N LEU A 74 12.93 3.93 10.90
CA LEU A 74 13.37 2.62 11.38
C LEU A 74 12.69 2.30 12.72
N VAL A 75 11.76 1.36 12.71
CA VAL A 75 11.11 0.86 13.92
C VAL A 75 11.81 -0.44 14.31
N GLU A 76 12.67 -0.35 15.33
CA GLU A 76 13.55 -1.46 15.75
C GLU A 76 14.33 -2.06 14.56
N GLY A 77 14.87 -1.18 13.72
CA GLY A 77 15.63 -1.55 12.54
C GLY A 77 14.80 -1.94 11.31
N PHE A 78 13.47 -1.98 11.42
CA PHE A 78 12.60 -2.31 10.30
C PHE A 78 12.17 -1.02 9.57
N PRO A 79 12.50 -0.87 8.26
CA PRO A 79 12.17 0.34 7.53
C PRO A 79 10.68 0.45 7.24
N VAL A 80 10.08 1.58 7.63
CA VAL A 80 8.67 1.91 7.36
C VAL A 80 8.63 3.21 6.58
N GLN A 81 8.07 3.17 5.37
CA GLN A 81 7.87 4.35 4.54
C GLN A 81 6.40 4.76 4.59
N PHE A 82 6.13 5.97 5.08
CA PHE A 82 4.79 6.55 5.10
C PHE A 82 4.57 7.34 3.82
N ILE A 83 3.52 6.98 3.08
CA ILE A 83 3.17 7.58 1.79
C ILE A 83 1.75 8.14 1.92
N PRO A 84 1.57 9.47 1.86
CA PRO A 84 0.22 10.04 1.90
C PRO A 84 -0.58 9.57 0.69
N ALA A 85 -1.88 9.41 0.86
CA ALA A 85 -2.79 9.08 -0.22
C ALA A 85 -2.78 10.25 -1.25
N TYR A 86 -1.95 10.10 -2.28
CA TYR A 86 -1.59 11.16 -3.22
C TYR A 86 -2.62 11.35 -4.35
N ASN A 87 -3.60 10.46 -4.46
CA ASN A 87 -4.70 10.57 -5.40
C ASN A 87 -5.94 9.83 -4.89
N ASP A 88 -7.05 9.95 -5.61
CA ASP A 88 -8.33 9.37 -5.20
C ASP A 88 -8.30 7.84 -5.23
N LEU A 89 -7.57 7.23 -6.15
CA LEU A 89 -7.42 5.77 -6.20
C LEU A 89 -6.76 5.23 -4.93
N VAL A 90 -5.63 5.80 -4.52
CA VAL A 90 -4.92 5.37 -3.31
C VAL A 90 -5.76 5.64 -2.07
N ARG A 91 -6.47 6.77 -2.03
CA ARG A 91 -7.39 7.09 -0.93
C ARG A 91 -8.50 6.04 -0.80
N GLU A 92 -9.15 5.70 -1.91
CA GLU A 92 -10.19 4.66 -1.92
C GLU A 92 -9.62 3.30 -1.51
N ALA A 93 -8.40 2.97 -1.96
CA ALA A 93 -7.72 1.74 -1.55
C ALA A 93 -7.50 1.66 -0.04
N VAL A 94 -7.12 2.75 0.61
CA VAL A 94 -6.98 2.82 2.08
C VAL A 94 -8.34 2.67 2.76
N GLU A 95 -9.37 3.35 2.27
CA GLU A 95 -10.73 3.29 2.84
C GLU A 95 -11.37 1.91 2.73
N ASN A 96 -10.98 1.10 1.73
CA ASN A 96 -11.50 -0.23 1.46
C ASN A 96 -10.51 -1.36 1.77
N ALA A 97 -9.51 -1.08 2.59
CA ALA A 97 -8.51 -2.07 2.95
C ALA A 97 -9.12 -3.27 3.70
N ALA A 98 -8.55 -4.44 3.46
CA ALA A 98 -8.94 -5.66 4.15
C ALA A 98 -8.18 -5.78 5.48
N ILE A 99 -8.83 -6.35 6.50
CA ILE A 99 -8.17 -6.68 7.76
C ILE A 99 -7.64 -8.11 7.64
N LEU A 100 -6.31 -8.23 7.62
CA LEU A 100 -5.62 -9.51 7.50
C LEU A 100 -4.65 -9.69 8.66
N LYS A 101 -4.29 -10.93 8.97
CA LYS A 101 -3.34 -11.23 10.04
C LYS A 101 -1.94 -11.47 9.50
N TYR A 102 -0.97 -10.84 10.15
CA TYR A 102 0.42 -11.24 10.10
C TYR A 102 0.76 -11.86 11.46
N ARG A 103 0.92 -13.20 11.50
CA ARG A 103 0.97 -13.96 12.75
C ARG A 103 -0.28 -13.65 13.60
N ASP A 104 -0.13 -13.11 14.81
CA ASP A 104 -1.26 -12.77 15.69
C ASP A 104 -1.65 -11.29 15.63
N VAL A 105 -1.00 -10.50 14.78
CA VAL A 105 -1.24 -9.06 14.64
C VAL A 105 -2.14 -8.79 13.44
N GLU A 106 -3.27 -8.14 13.69
CA GLU A 106 -4.14 -7.65 12.61
C GLU A 106 -3.51 -6.43 11.95
N ALA A 107 -3.63 -6.37 10.63
CA ALA A 107 -3.18 -5.23 9.84
C ALA A 107 -4.20 -4.93 8.75
N LYS A 108 -4.30 -3.67 8.38
CA LYS A 108 -5.08 -3.24 7.22
C LYS A 108 -4.21 -3.30 5.99
N VAL A 109 -4.65 -4.05 4.99
CA VAL A 109 -3.88 -4.33 3.77
C VAL A 109 -4.69 -3.94 2.56
N VAL A 110 -4.08 -3.24 1.62
CA VAL A 110 -4.71 -2.92 0.33
C VAL A 110 -5.09 -4.23 -0.35
N THR A 111 -6.32 -4.33 -0.85
CA THR A 111 -6.80 -5.54 -1.53
C THR A 111 -6.04 -5.80 -2.82
N ALA A 112 -6.06 -7.04 -3.31
CA ALA A 112 -5.35 -7.42 -4.54
C ALA A 112 -5.83 -6.60 -5.75
N GLU A 113 -7.13 -6.29 -5.85
CA GLU A 113 -7.72 -5.50 -6.92
C GLU A 113 -7.20 -4.07 -6.91
N TYR A 114 -7.14 -3.42 -5.75
CA TYR A 114 -6.57 -2.07 -5.63
C TYR A 114 -5.06 -2.06 -5.85
N LEU A 115 -4.33 -3.09 -5.38
CA LEU A 115 -2.90 -3.21 -5.65
C LEU A 115 -2.62 -3.28 -7.15
N ALA A 116 -3.39 -4.10 -7.88
CA ALA A 116 -3.27 -4.19 -9.33
C ALA A 116 -3.55 -2.86 -10.02
N ALA A 117 -4.61 -2.16 -9.62
CA ALA A 117 -4.97 -0.86 -10.19
C ALA A 117 -3.89 0.20 -9.91
N ILE A 118 -3.37 0.27 -8.69
CA ILE A 118 -2.31 1.21 -8.31
C ILE A 118 -1.02 0.91 -9.09
N ALA A 119 -0.63 -0.37 -9.18
CA ALA A 119 0.54 -0.78 -9.93
C ALA A 119 0.42 -0.46 -11.42
N LEU A 120 -0.76 -0.69 -12.00
CA LEU A 120 -1.04 -0.33 -13.39
C LEU A 120 -0.92 1.18 -13.62
N GLN A 121 -1.47 1.99 -12.71
CA GLN A 121 -1.41 3.44 -12.79
C GLN A 121 0.03 3.96 -12.68
N THR A 122 0.83 3.40 -11.77
CA THR A 122 2.21 3.80 -11.55
C THR A 122 3.10 3.40 -12.72
N GLY A 123 2.98 2.18 -13.23
CA GLY A 123 3.52 1.75 -14.52
C GLY A 123 5.03 1.57 -14.61
N ARG A 124 5.76 1.47 -13.49
CA ARG A 124 7.20 1.13 -13.50
C ARG A 124 7.41 -0.35 -13.84
N GLY A 125 8.64 -0.74 -14.20
CA GLY A 125 8.94 -2.15 -14.53
C GLY A 125 8.50 -3.13 -13.45
N LYS A 126 8.85 -2.87 -12.20
CA LYS A 126 8.44 -3.69 -11.05
C LYS A 126 6.93 -3.71 -10.81
N ASP A 127 6.24 -2.61 -11.17
CA ASP A 127 4.78 -2.53 -11.05
C ASP A 127 4.10 -3.37 -12.12
N ARG A 128 4.63 -3.40 -13.33
CA ARG A 128 4.13 -4.28 -14.41
C ARG A 128 4.23 -5.74 -14.01
N GLU A 129 5.37 -6.15 -13.49
CA GLU A 129 5.58 -7.51 -12.97
C GLU A 129 4.58 -7.84 -11.85
N ARG A 130 4.33 -6.89 -10.95
CA ARG A 130 3.36 -7.06 -9.87
C ARG A 130 1.95 -7.27 -10.41
N VAL A 131 1.52 -6.50 -11.42
CA VAL A 131 0.21 -6.70 -12.05
C VAL A 131 0.11 -8.11 -12.62
N ILE A 132 1.11 -8.55 -13.37
CA ILE A 132 1.15 -9.90 -13.96
C ILE A 132 0.99 -10.96 -12.86
N ARG A 133 1.78 -10.89 -11.83
CA ARG A 133 1.77 -11.86 -10.74
C ARG A 133 0.47 -11.87 -9.96
N LEU A 134 -0.11 -10.70 -9.71
CA LEU A 134 -1.42 -10.60 -9.05
C LEU A 134 -2.52 -11.25 -9.89
N LEU A 135 -2.51 -11.04 -11.21
CA LEU A 135 -3.49 -11.65 -12.10
C LEU A 135 -3.32 -13.18 -12.20
N ASP A 136 -2.09 -13.68 -12.12
CA ASP A 136 -1.80 -15.11 -12.25
C ASP A 136 -1.98 -15.88 -10.94
N GLU A 137 -1.55 -15.33 -9.82
CA GLU A 137 -1.44 -16.05 -8.55
C GLU A 137 -2.55 -15.70 -7.54
N ALA A 138 -3.03 -14.45 -7.53
CA ALA A 138 -4.02 -14.00 -6.55
C ALA A 138 -5.45 -14.36 -6.95
N VAL A 139 -6.32 -14.49 -5.95
CA VAL A 139 -7.75 -14.58 -6.18
C VAL A 139 -8.29 -13.17 -6.42
N ILE A 140 -8.52 -12.83 -7.67
CA ILE A 140 -9.00 -11.51 -8.11
C ILE A 140 -10.50 -11.60 -8.43
N ASP A 141 -11.29 -10.73 -7.81
CA ASP A 141 -12.65 -10.47 -8.24
C ASP A 141 -12.63 -9.54 -9.45
N ARG A 142 -12.83 -10.11 -10.64
CA ARG A 142 -12.78 -9.39 -11.92
C ARG A 142 -13.86 -8.32 -12.04
N THR A 143 -15.00 -8.49 -11.41
CA THR A 143 -16.07 -7.49 -11.39
C THR A 143 -15.66 -6.28 -10.56
N VAL A 144 -15.09 -6.50 -9.40
CA VAL A 144 -14.56 -5.43 -8.54
C VAL A 144 -13.40 -4.71 -9.23
N LEU A 145 -12.45 -5.45 -9.79
CA LEU A 145 -11.33 -4.86 -10.54
C LEU A 145 -11.84 -3.99 -11.69
N GLY A 146 -12.78 -4.50 -12.49
CA GLY A 146 -13.37 -3.76 -13.61
C GLY A 146 -14.00 -2.45 -13.17
N ARG A 147 -14.74 -2.45 -12.07
CA ARG A 147 -15.36 -1.26 -11.50
C ARG A 147 -14.31 -0.23 -11.07
N ILE A 148 -13.24 -0.66 -10.41
CA ILE A 148 -12.13 0.21 -10.00
C ILE A 148 -11.46 0.83 -11.23
N LEU A 149 -11.13 0.02 -12.22
CA LEU A 149 -10.48 0.47 -13.44
C LEU A 149 -11.33 1.50 -14.19
N GLU A 150 -12.62 1.25 -14.30
CA GLU A 150 -13.57 2.20 -14.92
C GLU A 150 -13.64 3.52 -14.14
N SER A 151 -13.75 3.44 -12.82
CA SER A 151 -13.89 4.62 -11.95
C SER A 151 -12.69 5.56 -12.03
N PHE A 152 -11.50 5.04 -12.30
CA PHE A 152 -10.26 5.80 -12.31
C PHE A 152 -9.63 5.96 -13.70
N GLY A 153 -10.40 5.67 -14.76
CA GLY A 153 -9.96 5.88 -16.14
C GLY A 153 -8.83 4.96 -16.58
N LEU A 154 -8.74 3.76 -16.02
CA LEU A 154 -7.67 2.79 -16.27
C LEU A 154 -8.11 1.63 -17.16
N ALA A 155 -9.38 1.55 -17.56
CA ALA A 155 -9.91 0.42 -18.30
C ALA A 155 -9.19 0.18 -19.64
N ASP A 156 -8.92 1.24 -20.41
CA ASP A 156 -8.22 1.12 -21.69
C ASP A 156 -6.75 0.74 -21.50
N LYS A 157 -6.10 1.32 -20.50
CA LYS A 157 -4.71 0.97 -20.15
C LYS A 157 -4.61 -0.51 -19.76
N PHE A 158 -5.60 -1.02 -19.03
CA PHE A 158 -5.64 -2.42 -18.62
C PHE A 158 -5.85 -3.36 -19.83
N LYS A 159 -6.74 -3.02 -20.75
CA LYS A 159 -6.96 -3.80 -21.99
C LYS A 159 -5.68 -3.87 -22.82
N LYS A 160 -5.00 -2.75 -22.97
CA LYS A 160 -3.72 -2.70 -23.67
C LYS A 160 -2.67 -3.54 -22.97
N PHE A 161 -2.61 -3.50 -21.64
CA PHE A 161 -1.71 -4.31 -20.85
C PHE A 161 -1.99 -5.80 -21.03
N GLU A 162 -3.25 -6.24 -20.94
CA GLU A 162 -3.64 -7.65 -21.13
C GLU A 162 -3.29 -8.15 -22.55
N SER A 163 -3.51 -7.34 -23.58
CA SER A 163 -3.17 -7.72 -24.95
C SER A 163 -1.68 -7.93 -25.13
N GLN A 164 -0.84 -7.07 -24.54
CA GLN A 164 0.61 -7.21 -24.59
C GLN A 164 1.10 -8.44 -23.82
N PHE A 165 0.44 -8.79 -22.73
CA PHE A 165 0.78 -9.94 -21.92
C PHE A 165 0.43 -11.28 -22.58
N HIS A 166 -0.64 -11.33 -23.37
CA HIS A 166 -1.05 -12.54 -24.08
C HIS A 166 -0.29 -12.79 -25.40
N GLU A 167 0.48 -11.82 -25.87
CA GLU A 167 1.34 -11.95 -27.08
C GLU A 167 2.74 -12.51 -26.78
N GLU A 168 3.13 -12.63 -25.51
CA GLU A 168 4.39 -13.24 -25.05
C GLU A 168 4.16 -14.72 -24.64
#